data_1db17396cfab23792c9d678d5842630d
#
_entry.id   1db17396cfab23792c9d678d5842630d
#
_cell.length_a   1.000
_cell.length_b   1.000
_cell.length_c   1.000
_cell.angle_alpha   90.00
_cell.angle_beta   90.00
_cell.angle_gamma   90.00
#
_symmetry.space_group_name_H-M   'P 1'
#
loop_
_entity.id
_entity.type
_entity.pdbx_description
1 polymer ?
#
loop_
_entity_poly.entity_id
_entity_poly.type
_entity_poly.pdbx_seq_one_letter_code
_entity_poly.pdbx_strand_id
1 'polypeptide(L)'
;MNNVEKEQPIRIVKKVSGHGGGHGGAWKVAYADFVTAMMALFIVLWITGQSKDVKSYVSEYFRDPGAFNEKTKTGAMLGGKGMAADEISNMKRSANEKAMLEKMGEKIKKDLSAQQQALKLKNQITMEMVKDGLRIELVESSDAFFFDVGTAKLKPEAEQILKIIAAEVGKMPNHIIVEGHTDSRPYSSDATYTNYELSADRANSARRVL
;
A
#
# COMPACT_ATOMS: atom_id res chain seq x y z
N MET A 1 16.76 52.52 84.80
CA MET A 1 15.50 52.04 84.18
C MET A 1 15.89 51.11 83.05
N ASN A 2 15.97 49.80 83.32
CA ASN A 2 16.38 48.80 82.33
C ASN A 2 15.10 48.20 81.76
N ASN A 3 14.93 48.46 80.42
CA ASN A 3 13.89 47.80 79.63
C ASN A 3 14.42 46.42 79.24
N VAL A 4 13.88 45.41 79.90
CA VAL A 4 14.12 44.02 79.47
C VAL A 4 13.08 43.67 78.41
N GLU A 5 13.56 43.64 77.12
CA GLU A 5 12.80 43.11 76.02
C GLU A 5 12.55 41.61 76.25
N LYS A 6 11.31 41.20 76.37
CA LYS A 6 10.88 39.81 76.49
C LYS A 6 10.93 39.20 75.08
N GLU A 7 11.96 38.41 74.87
CA GLU A 7 12.02 37.53 73.62
C GLU A 7 10.81 36.59 73.66
N GLN A 8 10.03 36.64 72.58
CA GLN A 8 8.93 35.72 72.38
C GLN A 8 9.48 34.38 71.81
N PRO A 9 9.06 33.24 72.34
CA PRO A 9 9.56 31.94 71.87
C PRO A 9 9.05 31.69 70.48
N ILE A 10 9.96 31.33 69.55
CA ILE A 10 9.68 30.93 68.20
C ILE A 10 8.95 29.59 68.23
N ARG A 11 7.63 29.63 67.88
CA ARG A 11 6.80 28.43 67.80
C ARG A 11 6.94 27.79 66.43
N ILE A 12 7.77 26.77 66.26
CA ILE A 12 7.89 25.97 65.06
C ILE A 12 6.69 25.05 64.96
N VAL A 13 5.73 25.40 64.11
CA VAL A 13 4.60 24.51 63.78
C VAL A 13 5.03 23.60 62.63
N LYS A 14 5.42 22.35 62.97
CA LYS A 14 5.65 21.32 62.00
C LYS A 14 4.30 20.91 61.39
N LYS A 15 4.01 21.44 60.18
CA LYS A 15 2.84 21.03 59.39
C LYS A 15 3.09 19.63 58.90
N VAL A 16 2.56 18.63 59.56
CA VAL A 16 2.51 17.25 59.09
C VAL A 16 1.52 17.27 57.95
N SER A 17 1.99 17.27 56.68
CA SER A 17 1.15 17.00 55.57
C SER A 17 0.72 15.54 55.65
N GLY A 18 -0.48 15.33 56.16
CA GLY A 18 -1.09 14.01 56.15
C GLY A 18 -1.16 13.54 54.69
N HIS A 19 -0.36 12.53 54.38
CA HIS A 19 -0.61 11.69 53.20
C HIS A 19 -1.95 10.99 53.47
N GLY A 20 -3.04 11.71 53.25
CA GLY A 20 -4.34 11.11 53.06
C GLY A 20 -4.23 10.22 51.83
N GLY A 21 -3.86 8.97 52.03
CA GLY A 21 -3.81 7.97 50.99
C GLY A 21 -5.14 7.88 50.31
N GLY A 22 -5.25 8.51 49.14
CA GLY A 22 -6.41 8.39 48.26
C GLY A 22 -6.51 6.99 47.67
N HIS A 23 -6.72 5.96 48.52
CA HIS A 23 -7.03 4.60 48.06
C HIS A 23 -8.40 4.50 47.36
N GLY A 24 -9.15 5.61 47.28
CA GLY A 24 -10.45 5.67 46.63
C GLY A 24 -10.42 5.66 45.09
N GLY A 25 -9.25 5.78 44.45
CA GLY A 25 -9.13 5.81 42.98
C GLY A 25 -8.73 4.47 42.33
N ALA A 26 -8.05 3.61 43.07
CA ALA A 26 -7.49 2.38 42.52
C ALA A 26 -8.55 1.41 41.95
N TRP A 27 -9.68 1.28 42.63
CA TRP A 27 -10.80 0.46 42.15
C TRP A 27 -11.43 1.01 40.85
N LYS A 28 -11.42 2.34 40.67
CA LYS A 28 -11.95 2.98 39.44
C LYS A 28 -11.04 2.64 38.24
N VAL A 29 -9.73 2.61 38.45
CA VAL A 29 -8.78 2.22 37.39
C VAL A 29 -8.95 0.75 37.05
N ALA A 30 -9.05 -0.14 38.06
CA ALA A 30 -9.28 -1.56 37.82
C ALA A 30 -10.65 -1.81 37.14
N TYR A 31 -11.70 -1.06 37.51
CA TYR A 31 -12.99 -1.14 36.86
C TYR A 31 -12.91 -0.65 35.38
N ALA A 32 -12.23 0.47 35.14
CA ALA A 32 -12.03 0.96 33.78
C ALA A 32 -11.28 -0.03 32.89
N ASP A 33 -10.24 -0.66 33.41
CA ASP A 33 -9.47 -1.70 32.68
C ASP A 33 -10.35 -2.92 32.36
N PHE A 34 -11.12 -3.39 33.33
CA PHE A 34 -12.08 -4.48 33.11
C PHE A 34 -13.12 -4.14 32.04
N VAL A 35 -13.69 -2.95 32.08
CA VAL A 35 -14.72 -2.51 31.10
C VAL A 35 -14.11 -2.36 29.70
N THR A 36 -12.89 -1.80 29.61
CA THR A 36 -12.21 -1.68 28.30
C THR A 36 -11.83 -3.05 27.73
N ALA A 37 -11.39 -3.98 28.56
CA ALA A 37 -11.12 -5.36 28.13
C ALA A 37 -12.40 -6.08 27.63
N MET A 38 -13.52 -5.91 28.36
CA MET A 38 -14.82 -6.44 27.93
C MET A 38 -15.29 -5.79 26.62
N MET A 39 -15.09 -4.47 26.44
CA MET A 39 -15.42 -3.78 25.21
C MET A 39 -14.59 -4.30 24.03
N ALA A 40 -13.29 -4.50 24.23
CA ALA A 40 -12.42 -5.06 23.21
C ALA A 40 -12.87 -6.48 22.80
N LEU A 41 -13.17 -7.33 23.78
CA LEU A 41 -13.69 -8.68 23.54
C LEU A 41 -15.01 -8.64 22.77
N PHE A 42 -15.93 -7.75 23.17
CA PHE A 42 -17.21 -7.58 22.48
C PHE A 42 -17.01 -7.18 21.02
N ILE A 43 -16.14 -6.21 20.75
CA ILE A 43 -15.84 -5.75 19.39
C ILE A 43 -15.29 -6.92 18.53
N VAL A 44 -14.37 -7.71 19.09
CA VAL A 44 -13.81 -8.88 18.38
C VAL A 44 -14.90 -9.90 18.06
N LEU A 45 -15.74 -10.24 19.04
CA LEU A 45 -16.83 -11.20 18.82
C LEU A 45 -17.88 -10.65 17.85
N TRP A 46 -18.18 -9.36 17.93
CA TRP A 46 -19.10 -8.70 17.00
C TRP A 46 -18.58 -8.72 15.57
N ILE A 47 -17.28 -8.37 15.36
CA ILE A 47 -16.66 -8.43 14.02
C ILE A 47 -16.63 -9.87 13.51
N THR A 48 -16.27 -10.85 14.34
CA THR A 48 -16.24 -12.26 13.92
C THR A 48 -17.62 -12.80 13.54
N GLY A 49 -18.69 -12.25 14.11
CA GLY A 49 -20.07 -12.57 13.76
C GLY A 49 -20.58 -11.91 12.47
N GLN A 50 -19.87 -10.93 11.92
CA GLN A 50 -20.30 -10.23 10.72
C GLN A 50 -20.14 -11.04 9.43
N SER A 51 -20.82 -10.61 8.36
CA SER A 51 -20.68 -11.19 7.03
C SER A 51 -19.25 -11.09 6.50
N LYS A 52 -18.91 -11.92 5.53
CA LYS A 52 -17.58 -11.87 4.89
C LYS A 52 -17.27 -10.51 4.28
N ASP A 53 -18.29 -9.84 3.77
CA ASP A 53 -18.14 -8.52 3.13
C ASP A 53 -17.73 -7.47 4.17
N VAL A 54 -18.39 -7.41 5.34
CA VAL A 54 -18.04 -6.48 6.42
C VAL A 54 -16.64 -6.76 6.95
N LYS A 55 -16.24 -8.03 7.09
CA LYS A 55 -14.88 -8.40 7.49
C LYS A 55 -13.83 -7.93 6.50
N SER A 56 -14.10 -8.05 5.21
CA SER A 56 -13.17 -7.58 4.17
C SER A 56 -13.00 -6.06 4.19
N TYR A 57 -14.08 -5.30 4.42
CA TYR A 57 -14.02 -3.83 4.56
C TYR A 57 -13.19 -3.39 5.75
N VAL A 58 -13.41 -4.01 6.90
CA VAL A 58 -12.64 -3.70 8.10
C VAL A 58 -11.16 -4.03 7.88
N SER A 59 -10.86 -5.16 7.25
CA SER A 59 -9.49 -5.55 6.92
C SER A 59 -8.83 -4.56 5.94
N GLU A 60 -9.56 -4.11 4.92
CA GLU A 60 -9.07 -3.14 3.95
C GLU A 60 -8.77 -1.78 4.58
N TYR A 61 -9.61 -1.33 5.52
CA TYR A 61 -9.38 -0.10 6.28
C TYR A 61 -8.05 -0.13 7.06
N PHE A 62 -7.74 -1.25 7.71
CA PHE A 62 -6.49 -1.39 8.45
C PHE A 62 -5.26 -1.58 7.55
N ARG A 63 -5.47 -2.07 6.34
CA ARG A 63 -4.39 -2.29 5.37
C ARG A 63 -4.00 -1.01 4.61
N ASP A 64 -4.96 -0.16 4.28
CA ASP A 64 -4.74 1.12 3.59
C ASP A 64 -5.75 2.18 4.08
N PRO A 65 -5.46 2.86 5.21
CA PRO A 65 -6.33 3.90 5.75
C PRO A 65 -6.52 5.10 4.81
N GLY A 66 -5.58 5.35 3.90
CA GLY A 66 -5.61 6.46 2.94
C GLY A 66 -6.62 6.25 1.82
N ALA A 67 -6.75 5.03 1.32
CA ALA A 67 -7.71 4.69 0.27
C ALA A 67 -9.17 4.85 0.74
N PHE A 68 -9.41 4.76 2.04
CA PHE A 68 -10.74 4.90 2.64
C PHE A 68 -11.25 6.35 2.61
N ASN A 69 -10.37 7.35 2.74
CA ASN A 69 -10.74 8.77 2.74
C ASN A 69 -11.25 9.26 1.37
N GLU A 70 -10.83 8.65 0.29
CA GLU A 70 -11.27 9.02 -1.06
C GLU A 70 -12.64 8.41 -1.39
N LYS A 71 -12.95 7.23 -0.86
CA LYS A 71 -14.24 6.53 -1.01
C LYS A 71 -15.32 7.04 -0.04
N THR A 72 -14.94 7.65 1.09
CA THR A 72 -15.88 8.10 2.15
C THR A 72 -16.39 9.53 1.97
N LYS A 73 -16.01 10.26 0.91
CA LYS A 73 -16.63 11.57 0.59
C LYS A 73 -18.12 11.46 0.26
N THR A 74 -18.64 10.28 0.10
CA THR A 74 -20.08 10.00 0.06
C THR A 74 -20.49 9.39 1.39
N GLY A 75 -21.01 10.22 2.31
CA GLY A 75 -21.40 9.99 3.71
C GLY A 75 -22.31 8.78 4.03
N ALA A 76 -21.95 7.58 3.65
CA ALA A 76 -22.78 6.37 3.72
C ALA A 76 -22.52 5.47 4.95
N MET A 77 -21.64 5.86 5.90
CA MET A 77 -21.18 4.88 6.90
C MET A 77 -21.75 5.00 8.31
N LEU A 78 -22.70 5.90 8.58
CA LEU A 78 -23.24 6.07 9.96
C LEU A 78 -24.75 6.07 10.10
N GLY A 79 -25.49 5.54 9.14
CA GLY A 79 -26.96 5.48 9.27
C GLY A 79 -27.57 4.39 8.41
N GLY A 80 -27.83 3.27 9.03
CA GLY A 80 -28.75 2.17 8.67
C GLY A 80 -29.63 2.26 7.43
N LYS A 81 -29.05 2.41 6.25
CA LYS A 81 -29.70 2.03 4.99
C LYS A 81 -28.72 1.16 4.22
N GLY A 82 -29.18 -0.02 3.81
CA GLY A 82 -28.40 -0.97 3.03
C GLY A 82 -27.65 -0.28 1.89
N MET A 83 -26.43 -0.76 1.63
CA MET A 83 -25.58 -0.27 0.54
C MET A 83 -26.44 -0.13 -0.73
N ALA A 84 -26.36 1.01 -1.39
CA ALA A 84 -27.09 1.23 -2.62
C ALA A 84 -26.71 0.14 -3.64
N ALA A 85 -27.66 -0.36 -4.41
CA ALA A 85 -27.43 -1.43 -5.39
C ALA A 85 -26.26 -1.10 -6.34
N ASP A 86 -26.01 0.17 -6.57
CA ASP A 86 -24.90 0.68 -7.39
C ASP A 86 -23.53 0.46 -6.72
N GLU A 87 -23.41 0.56 -5.39
CA GLU A 87 -22.15 0.31 -4.69
C GLU A 87 -21.80 -1.18 -4.70
N ILE A 88 -22.80 -2.06 -4.50
CA ILE A 88 -22.63 -3.52 -4.61
C ILE A 88 -22.23 -3.90 -6.04
N SER A 89 -22.82 -3.25 -7.04
CA SER A 89 -22.49 -3.49 -8.45
C SER A 89 -21.08 -3.05 -8.80
N ASN A 90 -20.63 -1.90 -8.29
CA ASN A 90 -19.27 -1.39 -8.50
C ASN A 90 -18.22 -2.26 -7.81
N MET A 91 -18.51 -2.79 -6.63
CA MET A 91 -17.62 -3.73 -5.94
C MET A 91 -17.50 -5.07 -6.66
N LYS A 92 -18.62 -5.62 -7.15
CA LYS A 92 -18.60 -6.83 -7.97
C LYS A 92 -17.82 -6.62 -9.26
N ARG A 93 -17.93 -5.43 -9.90
CA ARG A 93 -17.15 -5.06 -11.08
C ARG A 93 -15.65 -5.04 -10.76
N SER A 94 -15.25 -4.35 -9.69
CA SER A 94 -13.85 -4.27 -9.26
C SER A 94 -13.28 -5.65 -8.91
N ALA A 95 -14.03 -6.50 -8.20
CA ALA A 95 -13.60 -7.86 -7.88
C ALA A 95 -13.48 -8.74 -9.12
N ASN A 96 -14.42 -8.63 -10.06
CA ASN A 96 -14.37 -9.36 -11.33
C ASN A 96 -13.20 -8.89 -12.20
N GLU A 97 -12.96 -7.59 -12.27
CA GLU A 97 -11.85 -7.01 -13.02
C GLU A 97 -10.50 -7.50 -12.47
N LYS A 98 -10.34 -7.49 -11.15
CA LYS A 98 -9.15 -8.03 -10.50
C LYS A 98 -8.94 -9.51 -10.82
N ALA A 99 -9.99 -10.33 -10.76
CA ALA A 99 -9.92 -11.74 -11.11
C ALA A 99 -9.58 -11.98 -12.59
N MET A 100 -10.04 -11.09 -13.49
CA MET A 100 -9.67 -11.14 -14.91
C MET A 100 -8.20 -10.78 -15.12
N LEU A 101 -7.69 -9.76 -14.44
CA LEU A 101 -6.27 -9.36 -14.50
C LEU A 101 -5.35 -10.46 -13.95
N GLU A 102 -5.72 -11.12 -12.86
CA GLU A 102 -4.99 -12.27 -12.32
C GLU A 102 -4.91 -13.43 -13.33
N LYS A 103 -6.05 -13.80 -13.91
CA LYS A 103 -6.10 -14.85 -14.95
C LYS A 103 -5.26 -14.51 -16.18
N MET A 104 -5.29 -13.23 -16.60
CA MET A 104 -4.46 -12.75 -17.70
C MET A 104 -2.97 -12.87 -17.33
N GLY A 105 -2.56 -12.44 -16.14
CA GLY A 105 -1.20 -12.58 -15.66
C GLY A 105 -0.72 -14.03 -15.65
N GLU A 106 -1.54 -14.97 -15.17
CA GLU A 106 -1.23 -16.40 -15.21
C GLU A 106 -1.07 -16.93 -16.65
N LYS A 107 -1.93 -16.46 -17.55
CA LYS A 107 -1.85 -16.85 -18.95
C LYS A 107 -0.59 -16.33 -19.63
N ILE A 108 -0.27 -15.05 -19.46
CA ILE A 108 0.97 -14.46 -19.96
C ILE A 108 2.18 -15.23 -19.40
N LYS A 109 2.18 -15.53 -18.10
CA LYS A 109 3.25 -16.32 -17.48
C LYS A 109 3.39 -17.70 -18.10
N LYS A 110 2.29 -18.38 -18.40
CA LYS A 110 2.28 -19.67 -19.08
C LYS A 110 2.82 -19.58 -20.50
N ASP A 111 2.36 -18.59 -21.28
CA ASP A 111 2.77 -18.40 -22.68
C ASP A 111 4.24 -17.99 -22.79
N LEU A 112 4.74 -17.22 -21.80
CA LEU A 112 6.15 -16.85 -21.71
C LEU A 112 7.04 -17.98 -21.18
N SER A 113 6.53 -18.96 -20.46
CA SER A 113 7.33 -19.98 -19.77
C SER A 113 8.20 -20.80 -20.74
N ALA A 114 7.69 -21.13 -21.92
CA ALA A 114 8.43 -21.83 -22.96
C ALA A 114 9.59 -20.98 -23.51
N GLN A 115 9.34 -19.68 -23.74
CA GLN A 115 10.35 -18.75 -24.22
C GLN A 115 11.36 -18.35 -23.16
N GLN A 116 10.94 -18.20 -21.90
CA GLN A 116 11.85 -17.97 -20.78
C GLN A 116 12.88 -19.08 -20.60
N GLN A 117 12.47 -20.34 -20.81
CA GLN A 117 13.41 -21.48 -20.79
C GLN A 117 14.36 -21.45 -21.96
N ALA A 118 13.88 -21.19 -23.18
CA ALA A 118 14.71 -21.12 -24.39
C ALA A 118 15.74 -19.98 -24.34
N LEU A 119 15.34 -18.83 -23.80
CA LEU A 119 16.16 -17.60 -23.74
C LEU A 119 16.90 -17.43 -22.42
N LYS A 120 16.80 -18.38 -21.49
CA LYS A 120 17.43 -18.34 -20.13
C LYS A 120 17.03 -17.11 -19.30
N LEU A 121 15.83 -16.58 -19.50
CA LEU A 121 15.31 -15.38 -18.84
C LEU A 121 14.76 -15.66 -17.43
N LYS A 122 15.41 -16.52 -16.68
CA LYS A 122 14.98 -16.78 -15.29
C LYS A 122 15.02 -15.48 -14.48
N ASN A 123 13.87 -15.13 -13.89
CA ASN A 123 13.69 -13.97 -13.01
C ASN A 123 13.80 -12.58 -13.65
N GLN A 124 13.79 -12.46 -14.98
CA GLN A 124 13.80 -11.15 -15.64
C GLN A 124 12.40 -10.60 -15.94
N ILE A 125 11.37 -11.42 -15.79
CA ILE A 125 9.98 -11.00 -15.98
C ILE A 125 9.24 -11.28 -14.68
N THR A 126 8.77 -10.21 -14.04
CA THR A 126 8.01 -10.27 -12.78
C THR A 126 6.59 -9.76 -13.03
N MET A 127 5.61 -10.40 -12.43
CA MET A 127 4.21 -10.00 -12.51
C MET A 127 3.63 -9.91 -11.11
N GLU A 128 3.06 -8.78 -10.80
CA GLU A 128 2.52 -8.47 -9.48
C GLU A 128 1.20 -7.71 -9.57
N MET A 129 0.23 -8.10 -8.73
CA MET A 129 -1.00 -7.33 -8.57
C MET A 129 -0.73 -6.16 -7.64
N VAL A 130 -0.82 -4.95 -8.17
CA VAL A 130 -0.69 -3.69 -7.43
C VAL A 130 -2.05 -3.00 -7.30
N LYS A 131 -2.09 -1.87 -6.58
CA LYS A 131 -3.33 -1.12 -6.34
C LYS A 131 -4.01 -0.68 -7.64
N ASP A 132 -3.22 -0.31 -8.64
CA ASP A 132 -3.70 0.27 -9.90
C ASP A 132 -3.92 -0.78 -11.01
N GLY A 133 -3.63 -2.06 -10.74
CA GLY A 133 -3.84 -3.13 -11.69
C GLY A 133 -2.75 -4.20 -11.68
N LEU A 134 -2.51 -4.83 -12.82
CA LEU A 134 -1.44 -5.80 -13.01
C LEU A 134 -0.18 -5.07 -13.49
N ARG A 135 0.88 -5.14 -12.71
CA ARG A 135 2.22 -4.68 -13.08
C ARG A 135 3.01 -5.82 -13.68
N ILE A 136 3.57 -5.60 -14.87
CA ILE A 136 4.47 -6.51 -15.56
C ILE A 136 5.81 -5.79 -15.66
N GLU A 137 6.82 -6.28 -14.97
CA GLU A 137 8.17 -5.72 -14.99
C GLU A 137 9.11 -6.59 -15.83
N LEU A 138 9.85 -5.93 -16.72
CA LEU A 138 10.91 -6.51 -17.51
C LEU A 138 12.24 -5.96 -16.97
N VAL A 139 12.91 -6.76 -16.15
CA VAL A 139 14.14 -6.35 -15.45
C VAL A 139 15.35 -6.70 -16.29
N GLU A 140 16.15 -5.69 -16.64
CA GLU A 140 17.40 -5.89 -17.36
C GLU A 140 18.43 -6.55 -16.45
N SER A 141 19.05 -7.59 -16.93
CA SER A 141 20.21 -8.20 -16.27
C SER A 141 21.53 -7.69 -16.88
N SER A 142 22.66 -8.17 -16.36
CA SER A 142 23.99 -7.81 -16.85
C SER A 142 24.21 -8.04 -18.35
N ASP A 143 23.39 -8.88 -18.98
CA ASP A 143 23.57 -9.28 -20.38
C ASP A 143 22.88 -8.35 -21.41
N ALA A 144 22.33 -7.22 -20.94
CA ALA A 144 21.62 -6.24 -21.78
C ALA A 144 20.63 -6.89 -22.74
N PHE A 145 19.66 -7.66 -22.19
CA PHE A 145 18.77 -8.51 -22.97
C PHE A 145 17.70 -7.72 -23.75
N PHE A 146 17.09 -6.72 -23.11
CA PHE A 146 15.98 -5.98 -23.71
C PHE A 146 16.45 -4.83 -24.59
N PHE A 147 17.46 -4.08 -24.14
CA PHE A 147 18.02 -2.95 -24.85
C PHE A 147 19.54 -3.02 -24.90
N ASP A 148 20.14 -2.46 -25.95
CA ASP A 148 21.57 -2.21 -25.94
C ASP A 148 21.91 -1.08 -24.95
N VAL A 149 23.10 -1.16 -24.36
CA VAL A 149 23.56 -0.18 -23.35
C VAL A 149 23.50 1.25 -23.92
N GLY A 150 22.85 2.15 -23.19
CA GLY A 150 22.74 3.56 -23.59
C GLY A 150 21.81 3.81 -24.77
N THR A 151 21.04 2.83 -25.23
CA THR A 151 20.11 3.00 -26.35
C THR A 151 18.67 2.66 -25.99
N ALA A 152 17.72 3.13 -26.79
CA ALA A 152 16.31 2.80 -26.72
C ALA A 152 15.88 1.79 -27.82
N LYS A 153 16.84 1.17 -28.51
CA LYS A 153 16.56 0.19 -29.54
C LYS A 153 16.27 -1.16 -28.90
N LEU A 154 15.06 -1.68 -29.09
CA LEU A 154 14.68 -3.02 -28.65
C LEU A 154 15.44 -4.08 -29.44
N LYS A 155 15.86 -5.13 -28.76
CA LYS A 155 16.39 -6.32 -29.37
C LYS A 155 15.27 -7.22 -29.90
N PRO A 156 15.54 -8.02 -30.94
CA PRO A 156 14.52 -8.90 -31.58
C PRO A 156 13.85 -9.85 -30.57
N GLU A 157 14.62 -10.38 -29.62
CA GLU A 157 14.13 -11.29 -28.58
C GLU A 157 13.21 -10.57 -27.62
N ALA A 158 13.54 -9.34 -27.22
CA ALA A 158 12.71 -8.49 -26.38
C ALA A 158 11.39 -8.12 -27.09
N GLU A 159 11.45 -7.84 -28.40
CA GLU A 159 10.28 -7.55 -29.21
C GLU A 159 9.31 -8.75 -29.26
N GLN A 160 9.82 -9.99 -29.35
CA GLN A 160 8.99 -11.19 -29.30
C GLN A 160 8.25 -11.33 -27.97
N ILE A 161 8.93 -11.06 -26.85
CA ILE A 161 8.30 -11.08 -25.51
C ILE A 161 7.21 -10.04 -25.42
N LEU A 162 7.48 -8.80 -25.85
CA LEU A 162 6.48 -7.72 -25.84
C LEU A 162 5.27 -8.07 -26.72
N LYS A 163 5.45 -8.73 -27.87
CA LYS A 163 4.33 -9.19 -28.72
C LYS A 163 3.45 -10.22 -28.04
N ILE A 164 4.04 -11.13 -27.25
CA ILE A 164 3.25 -12.09 -26.47
C ILE A 164 2.42 -11.37 -25.41
N ILE A 165 3.03 -10.42 -24.70
CA ILE A 165 2.33 -9.59 -23.71
C ILE A 165 1.22 -8.80 -24.41
N ALA A 166 1.50 -8.14 -25.53
CA ALA A 166 0.55 -7.38 -26.33
C ALA A 166 -0.68 -8.20 -26.75
N ALA A 167 -0.45 -9.45 -27.18
CA ALA A 167 -1.52 -10.34 -27.62
C ALA A 167 -2.52 -10.68 -26.51
N GLU A 168 -2.11 -10.71 -25.23
CA GLU A 168 -2.99 -10.94 -24.11
C GLU A 168 -3.57 -9.65 -23.56
N VAL A 169 -2.78 -8.60 -23.40
CA VAL A 169 -3.19 -7.29 -22.90
C VAL A 169 -4.21 -6.63 -23.85
N GLY A 170 -4.03 -6.75 -25.16
CA GLY A 170 -4.95 -6.21 -26.18
C GLY A 170 -6.37 -6.81 -26.16
N LYS A 171 -6.60 -7.90 -25.41
CA LYS A 171 -7.95 -8.49 -25.23
C LYS A 171 -8.75 -7.79 -24.14
N MET A 172 -8.12 -6.92 -23.37
CA MET A 172 -8.72 -6.23 -22.22
C MET A 172 -9.03 -4.78 -22.58
N PRO A 173 -10.15 -4.22 -22.11
CA PRO A 173 -10.50 -2.82 -22.34
C PRO A 173 -9.75 -1.85 -21.41
N ASN A 174 -8.76 -2.34 -20.66
CA ASN A 174 -8.05 -1.56 -19.67
C ASN A 174 -7.03 -0.61 -20.31
N HIS A 175 -6.80 0.50 -19.63
CA HIS A 175 -5.71 1.41 -20.00
C HIS A 175 -4.35 0.79 -19.67
N ILE A 176 -3.38 1.06 -20.53
CA ILE A 176 -1.99 0.59 -20.37
C ILE A 176 -1.11 1.80 -20.09
N ILE A 177 -0.31 1.70 -19.05
CA ILE A 177 0.76 2.64 -18.74
C ILE A 177 2.07 1.94 -19.02
N VAL A 178 2.95 2.56 -19.82
CA VAL A 178 4.27 2.03 -20.14
C VAL A 178 5.32 2.95 -19.53
N GLU A 179 6.10 2.40 -18.61
CA GLU A 179 7.17 3.11 -17.91
C GLU A 179 8.53 2.59 -18.38
N GLY A 180 9.46 3.48 -18.61
CA GLY A 180 10.85 3.16 -18.93
C GLY A 180 11.78 3.56 -17.80
N HIS A 181 12.74 2.70 -17.52
CA HIS A 181 13.76 2.92 -16.50
C HIS A 181 15.14 2.78 -17.08
N THR A 182 16.11 3.48 -16.47
CA THR A 182 17.52 3.40 -16.81
C THR A 182 18.34 3.11 -15.56
N ASP A 183 19.59 2.73 -15.73
CA ASP A 183 20.55 2.62 -14.64
C ASP A 183 21.05 4.00 -14.17
N SER A 184 21.81 4.01 -13.10
CA SER A 184 22.36 5.22 -12.50
C SER A 184 23.67 5.71 -13.15
N ARG A 185 24.11 5.13 -14.27
CA ARG A 185 25.32 5.55 -14.95
C ARG A 185 25.14 6.97 -15.49
N PRO A 186 26.00 7.93 -15.09
CA PRO A 186 25.86 9.30 -15.52
C PRO A 186 26.28 9.47 -16.98
N TYR A 187 25.58 10.33 -17.70
CA TYR A 187 26.09 10.92 -18.93
C TYR A 187 27.10 12.02 -18.61
N SER A 188 27.83 12.48 -19.63
CA SER A 188 28.72 13.64 -19.46
C SER A 188 27.90 14.88 -19.04
N SER A 189 28.49 15.77 -18.23
CA SER A 189 27.82 16.97 -17.69
C SER A 189 27.23 17.89 -18.77
N ASP A 190 27.77 17.83 -19.99
CA ASP A 190 27.37 18.70 -21.11
C ASP A 190 26.44 17.98 -22.10
N ALA A 191 25.98 16.77 -21.76
CA ALA A 191 25.10 15.99 -22.64
C ALA A 191 23.69 16.58 -22.65
N THR A 192 23.17 16.85 -23.84
CA THR A 192 21.75 17.23 -24.04
C THR A 192 20.80 16.05 -23.93
N TYR A 193 21.33 14.81 -24.01
CA TYR A 193 20.60 13.56 -23.86
C TYR A 193 21.06 12.85 -22.58
N THR A 194 20.12 12.57 -21.71
CA THR A 194 20.37 12.05 -20.37
C THR A 194 19.56 10.78 -20.08
N ASN A 195 19.67 10.27 -18.88
CA ASN A 195 18.86 9.14 -18.43
C ASN A 195 17.35 9.42 -18.47
N TYR A 196 16.93 10.67 -18.37
CA TYR A 196 15.52 11.05 -18.49
C TYR A 196 14.99 10.83 -19.91
N GLU A 197 15.69 11.33 -20.90
CA GLU A 197 15.34 11.14 -22.31
C GLU A 197 15.42 9.65 -22.69
N LEU A 198 16.46 8.94 -22.25
CA LEU A 198 16.63 7.52 -22.51
C LEU A 198 15.48 6.70 -21.91
N SER A 199 15.04 6.99 -20.71
CA SER A 199 13.93 6.29 -20.06
C SER A 199 12.63 6.47 -20.84
N ALA A 200 12.33 7.71 -21.25
CA ALA A 200 11.16 8.03 -22.06
C ALA A 200 11.19 7.35 -23.43
N ASP A 201 12.35 7.35 -24.08
CA ASP A 201 12.53 6.71 -25.40
C ASP A 201 12.41 5.20 -25.32
N ARG A 202 12.89 4.55 -24.26
CA ARG A 202 12.70 3.13 -23.99
C ARG A 202 11.22 2.78 -23.82
N ALA A 203 10.49 3.57 -23.00
CA ALA A 203 9.04 3.41 -22.84
C ALA A 203 8.31 3.55 -24.17
N ASN A 204 8.67 4.54 -24.99
CA ASN A 204 8.08 4.75 -26.31
C ASN A 204 8.40 3.62 -27.29
N SER A 205 9.60 3.04 -27.24
CA SER A 205 9.98 1.90 -28.06
C SER A 205 9.17 0.66 -27.70
N ALA A 206 8.98 0.39 -26.41
CA ALA A 206 8.12 -0.69 -25.95
C ALA A 206 6.65 -0.46 -26.35
N ARG A 207 6.13 0.75 -26.13
CA ARG A 207 4.73 1.12 -26.47
C ARG A 207 4.40 0.92 -27.95
N ARG A 208 5.36 1.08 -28.86
CA ARG A 208 5.13 0.88 -30.30
C ARG A 208 4.94 -0.58 -30.68
N VAL A 209 5.37 -1.50 -29.82
CA VAL A 209 5.24 -2.96 -30.04
C VAL A 209 3.97 -3.49 -29.36
N LEU A 210 3.52 -2.85 -28.26
CA LEU A 210 2.27 -3.15 -27.56
C LEU A 210 1.05 -2.65 -28.32
#